data_69faa74d6723256d8bb0911b86640077
#
_entry.id   69faa74d6723256d8bb0911b86640077
#
_cell.length_a   1.000
_cell.length_b   1.000
_cell.length_c   1.000
_cell.angle_alpha   90.00
_cell.angle_beta   90.00
_cell.angle_gamma   90.00
#
_symmetry.space_group_name_H-M   'P 1'
#
loop_
_entity.id
_entity.type
_entity.pdbx_description
1 polymer ?
#
loop_
_entity_poly.entity_id
_entity_poly.type
_entity_poly.pdbx_seq_one_letter_code
_entity_poly.pdbx_strand_id
1 'polypeptide(L)'
;MIKYFIPLILIVFIGCNESSKNKPTYFGGKIINPKCDFVVLSDNYDFNDTIPLSKNNTFIGSYNNFKEGLYIFHHGNELQYVYMQPSDSLLIRLNTWDFDESLVFSGVNAERNNLLIESFLQYEQDYKNTSKYLSLPKNEFLAKIDSMKSIKNAIFENYKTRSNDASGFIDIFNISLNFPLYAKLEEYAIQNLKEKTSEKIDSSYFEYRRNAPTDKDSLMFYGPYYRFIIKKIQNDAYLKNNGAKSENFIQDLLYSIDENVVLETVKNKMLYNAVIRNFYEEPSSEMKSEAFFTFFKLNTNNEHKKNVQRLINDLKILTKGERLPSFKLIAADGELKDFKSISKGKNTVVLLKNYQYASDDWVSSRFNYLVKKNPDVNFILVNLCDSSKRFTKNVDVKYQYTIPSESAVCDFTTSKFPRMILVDKNGIIQNGYTSLSAKDISIEINNLQKIK
;
A
#
# COMPACT_ATOMS: atom_id res chain seq x y z
N MET A 1 70.94 49.57 39.08
CA MET A 1 69.50 49.32 39.01
C MET A 1 69.11 49.04 37.56
N ILE A 2 68.89 47.77 37.21
CA ILE A 2 68.57 47.34 35.89
C ILE A 2 67.04 47.15 35.86
N LYS A 3 66.34 47.96 35.05
CA LYS A 3 64.90 47.87 34.86
C LYS A 3 64.59 46.86 33.72
N TYR A 4 63.98 45.73 34.07
CA TYR A 4 63.51 44.76 33.10
C TYR A 4 62.18 45.28 32.47
N PHE A 5 62.16 45.48 31.16
CA PHE A 5 60.99 45.78 30.39
C PHE A 5 60.47 44.46 29.84
N ILE A 6 59.31 43.97 30.33
CA ILE A 6 58.61 42.81 29.80
C ILE A 6 57.66 43.28 28.73
N PRO A 7 57.83 42.85 27.43
CA PRO A 7 56.86 43.18 26.43
C PRO A 7 55.63 42.26 26.58
N LEU A 8 54.47 42.85 26.80
CA LEU A 8 53.19 42.18 26.82
C LEU A 8 52.83 41.79 25.39
N ILE A 9 52.98 40.50 25.02
CA ILE A 9 52.54 39.97 23.74
C ILE A 9 51.04 39.78 23.78
N LEU A 10 50.31 40.67 23.09
CA LEU A 10 48.86 40.57 22.87
C LEU A 10 48.60 39.52 21.79
N ILE A 11 48.23 38.28 22.19
CA ILE A 11 47.82 37.24 21.26
C ILE A 11 46.39 37.58 20.82
N VAL A 12 46.25 38.17 19.61
CA VAL A 12 44.97 38.35 18.94
C VAL A 12 44.53 36.98 18.43
N PHE A 13 43.58 36.34 19.10
CA PHE A 13 42.86 35.22 18.54
C PHE A 13 42.00 35.75 17.36
N ILE A 14 42.50 35.60 16.14
CA ILE A 14 41.68 35.69 14.94
C ILE A 14 40.81 34.45 14.96
N GLY A 15 39.60 34.57 15.51
CA GLY A 15 38.57 33.59 15.32
C GLY A 15 38.21 33.57 13.82
N CYS A 16 38.64 32.53 13.11
CA CYS A 16 38.09 32.21 11.81
C CYS A 16 36.60 32.03 12.01
N ASN A 17 35.81 33.02 11.62
CA ASN A 17 34.42 32.81 11.26
C ASN A 17 34.44 31.94 9.97
N GLU A 18 34.52 30.65 10.13
CA GLU A 18 34.14 29.75 9.07
C GLU A 18 32.66 30.07 8.78
N SER A 19 32.40 30.78 7.65
CA SER A 19 31.10 30.76 7.03
C SER A 19 30.66 29.30 6.98
N SER A 20 29.54 28.99 7.59
CA SER A 20 29.00 27.64 7.63
C SER A 20 28.72 27.18 6.20
N LYS A 21 29.75 26.70 5.50
CA LYS A 21 29.58 25.88 4.31
C LYS A 21 28.77 24.68 4.80
N ASN A 22 27.56 24.55 4.31
CA ASN A 22 26.71 23.39 4.60
C ASN A 22 27.55 22.13 4.44
N LYS A 23 27.80 21.45 5.55
CA LYS A 23 28.52 20.17 5.51
C LYS A 23 27.66 19.18 4.70
N PRO A 24 28.26 18.32 3.89
CA PRO A 24 27.50 17.29 3.19
C PRO A 24 26.71 16.43 4.18
N THR A 25 25.53 16.02 3.76
CA THR A 25 24.71 15.03 4.47
C THR A 25 25.13 13.64 4.01
N TYR A 26 25.31 12.71 4.92
CA TYR A 26 25.72 11.35 4.62
C TYR A 26 24.66 10.35 5.06
N PHE A 27 24.36 9.40 4.17
CA PHE A 27 23.59 8.21 4.48
C PHE A 27 24.36 6.98 4.03
N GLY A 28 24.66 6.07 4.95
CA GLY A 28 25.44 4.89 4.63
C GLY A 28 25.25 3.76 5.62
N GLY A 29 26.09 2.73 5.50
CA GLY A 29 26.05 1.63 6.47
C GLY A 29 26.53 0.30 5.92
N LYS A 30 26.11 -0.77 6.62
CA LYS A 30 26.45 -2.15 6.27
C LYS A 30 25.22 -3.03 6.26
N ILE A 31 25.02 -3.77 5.16
CA ILE A 31 23.97 -4.77 5.01
C ILE A 31 24.59 -6.17 5.23
N ILE A 32 24.03 -6.92 6.15
CA ILE A 32 24.37 -8.32 6.40
C ILE A 32 23.40 -9.19 5.59
N ASN A 33 23.92 -10.19 4.87
CA ASN A 33 23.13 -11.07 3.97
C ASN A 33 22.33 -10.29 2.91
N PRO A 34 22.97 -9.43 2.08
CA PRO A 34 22.25 -8.57 1.15
C PRO A 34 21.42 -9.38 0.14
N LYS A 35 20.25 -8.86 -0.22
CA LYS A 35 19.32 -9.43 -1.22
C LYS A 35 19.55 -8.88 -2.63
N CYS A 36 20.24 -7.75 -2.74
CA CYS A 36 20.66 -7.11 -3.98
C CYS A 36 21.98 -6.33 -3.74
N ASP A 37 22.52 -5.72 -4.76
CA ASP A 37 23.82 -5.03 -4.74
C ASP A 37 23.72 -3.50 -4.56
N PHE A 38 22.57 -3.01 -4.11
CA PHE A 38 22.34 -1.58 -3.89
C PHE A 38 21.33 -1.31 -2.77
N VAL A 39 21.31 -0.07 -2.29
CA VAL A 39 20.30 0.53 -1.45
C VAL A 39 19.70 1.72 -2.21
N VAL A 40 18.40 1.91 -2.14
CA VAL A 40 17.72 3.10 -2.70
C VAL A 40 17.31 4.01 -1.56
N LEU A 41 17.60 5.31 -1.66
CA LEU A 41 17.08 6.35 -0.77
C LEU A 41 16.20 7.29 -1.57
N SER A 42 14.96 7.53 -1.10
CA SER A 42 13.95 8.32 -1.82
C SER A 42 13.09 9.13 -0.86
N ASP A 43 12.65 10.32 -1.28
CA ASP A 43 11.58 11.07 -0.61
C ASP A 43 10.18 10.72 -1.13
N ASN A 44 10.11 9.73 -2.02
CA ASN A 44 8.89 9.28 -2.71
C ASN A 44 8.29 10.30 -3.70
N TYR A 45 9.01 11.37 -4.02
CA TYR A 45 8.61 12.40 -4.96
C TYR A 45 9.70 12.67 -6.00
N ASP A 46 10.55 13.65 -5.75
CA ASP A 46 11.56 14.12 -6.70
C ASP A 46 12.96 13.56 -6.44
N PHE A 47 13.26 13.20 -5.19
CA PHE A 47 14.55 12.67 -4.81
C PHE A 47 14.55 11.14 -4.82
N ASN A 48 15.44 10.56 -5.61
CA ASN A 48 15.65 9.12 -5.67
C ASN A 48 17.11 8.83 -6.03
N ASP A 49 17.84 8.19 -5.12
CA ASP A 49 19.23 7.80 -5.30
C ASP A 49 19.44 6.32 -5.10
N THR A 50 20.21 5.70 -5.99
CA THR A 50 20.58 4.29 -5.94
C THR A 50 22.04 4.16 -5.57
N ILE A 51 22.33 3.73 -4.34
CA ILE A 51 23.65 3.68 -3.74
C ILE A 51 24.18 2.24 -3.82
N PRO A 52 25.23 1.97 -4.60
CA PRO A 52 25.77 0.62 -4.76
C PRO A 52 26.42 0.10 -3.48
N LEU A 53 26.32 -1.20 -3.23
CA LEU A 53 27.09 -1.89 -2.20
C LEU A 53 28.51 -2.15 -2.67
N SER A 54 29.48 -1.93 -1.78
CA SER A 54 30.86 -2.36 -1.95
C SER A 54 30.99 -3.89 -1.81
N LYS A 55 32.18 -4.43 -2.12
CA LYS A 55 32.51 -5.85 -1.89
C LYS A 55 32.32 -6.32 -0.44
N ASN A 56 32.38 -5.38 0.53
CA ASN A 56 32.21 -5.66 1.96
C ASN A 56 30.76 -5.42 2.43
N ASN A 57 29.81 -5.28 1.50
CA ASN A 57 28.40 -4.99 1.75
C ASN A 57 28.18 -3.67 2.50
N THR A 58 29.07 -2.69 2.30
CA THR A 58 28.93 -1.33 2.81
C THR A 58 28.51 -0.38 1.70
N PHE A 59 27.80 0.68 2.04
CA PHE A 59 27.40 1.74 1.11
C PHE A 59 27.54 3.11 1.78
N ILE A 60 27.66 4.16 0.99
CA ILE A 60 27.66 5.54 1.45
C ILE A 60 27.18 6.46 0.33
N GLY A 61 26.11 7.20 0.58
CA GLY A 61 25.66 8.34 -0.21
C GLY A 61 26.13 9.65 0.43
N SER A 62 26.46 10.66 -0.38
CA SER A 62 26.89 11.98 0.06
C SER A 62 26.11 13.05 -0.71
N TYR A 63 25.47 13.95 -0.01
CA TYR A 63 24.50 14.89 -0.59
C TYR A 63 24.82 16.32 -0.16
N ASN A 64 24.99 17.17 -1.15
CA ASN A 64 25.05 18.61 -0.96
C ASN A 64 23.60 19.17 -1.09
N ASN A 65 23.27 20.21 -0.31
CA ASN A 65 21.94 20.83 -0.32
C ASN A 65 20.77 19.86 -0.03
N PHE A 66 20.99 18.94 0.91
CA PHE A 66 19.98 17.97 1.33
C PHE A 66 18.78 18.68 1.99
N LYS A 67 17.56 18.25 1.70
CA LYS A 67 16.36 18.79 2.34
C LYS A 67 16.02 18.03 3.60
N GLU A 68 15.59 18.75 4.64
CA GLU A 68 15.05 18.13 5.83
C GLU A 68 13.74 17.42 5.52
N GLY A 69 13.57 16.18 6.02
CA GLY A 69 12.33 15.44 5.85
C GLY A 69 12.42 13.96 6.16
N LEU A 70 11.29 13.30 5.96
CA LEU A 70 11.16 11.86 6.04
C LEU A 70 11.45 11.24 4.68
N TYR A 71 12.33 10.26 4.65
CA TYR A 71 12.73 9.50 3.47
C TYR A 71 12.39 8.03 3.66
N ILE A 72 12.45 7.27 2.58
CA ILE A 72 12.36 5.82 2.57
C ILE A 72 13.69 5.28 2.05
N PHE A 73 14.26 4.30 2.72
CA PHE A 73 15.28 3.49 2.10
C PHE A 73 14.75 2.08 1.82
N HIS A 74 15.20 1.52 0.71
CA HIS A 74 14.83 0.18 0.25
C HIS A 74 16.08 -0.67 0.11
N HIS A 75 15.97 -1.96 0.48
CA HIS A 75 16.93 -2.98 0.10
C HIS A 75 16.20 -4.27 -0.27
N GLY A 76 16.27 -4.67 -1.54
CA GLY A 76 15.42 -5.72 -2.08
C GLY A 76 13.95 -5.33 -2.07
N ASN A 77 13.11 -6.15 -1.45
CA ASN A 77 11.67 -5.90 -1.32
C ASN A 77 11.29 -5.23 0.01
N GLU A 78 12.26 -5.04 0.90
CA GLU A 78 12.04 -4.45 2.22
C GLU A 78 12.28 -2.95 2.19
N LEU A 79 11.58 -2.24 3.04
CA LEU A 79 11.70 -0.79 3.18
C LEU A 79 11.58 -0.35 4.63
N GLN A 80 12.25 0.78 4.96
CA GLN A 80 12.04 1.45 6.23
C GLN A 80 12.15 2.97 6.08
N TYR A 81 11.55 3.70 7.00
CA TYR A 81 11.57 5.15 7.01
C TYR A 81 12.80 5.67 7.73
N VAL A 82 13.35 6.77 7.23
CA VAL A 82 14.49 7.47 7.84
C VAL A 82 14.25 8.96 7.79
N TYR A 83 14.36 9.62 8.94
CA TYR A 83 14.32 11.07 9.04
C TYR A 83 15.73 11.64 8.98
N MET A 84 15.94 12.58 8.07
CA MET A 84 17.23 13.20 7.83
C MET A 84 17.10 14.71 7.66
N GLN A 85 18.14 15.43 8.06
CA GLN A 85 18.28 16.87 7.88
C GLN A 85 19.67 17.23 7.31
N PRO A 86 19.84 18.49 6.82
CA PRO A 86 21.14 18.96 6.36
C PRO A 86 22.25 18.74 7.39
N SER A 87 23.42 18.28 6.92
CA SER A 87 24.61 17.98 7.71
C SER A 87 24.50 16.74 8.62
N ASP A 88 23.46 15.93 8.52
CA ASP A 88 23.41 14.64 9.19
C ASP A 88 24.49 13.69 8.63
N SER A 89 25.01 12.84 9.50
CA SER A 89 25.87 11.72 9.13
C SER A 89 25.29 10.47 9.77
N LEU A 90 24.45 9.79 9.01
CA LEU A 90 23.64 8.67 9.49
C LEU A 90 24.14 7.35 8.89
N LEU A 91 24.47 6.42 9.76
CA LEU A 91 24.93 5.08 9.38
C LEU A 91 23.95 4.03 9.91
N ILE A 92 23.66 3.02 9.08
CA ILE A 92 22.85 1.87 9.47
C ILE A 92 23.66 0.59 9.54
N ARG A 93 23.21 -0.32 10.40
CA ARG A 93 23.55 -1.72 10.37
C ARG A 93 22.26 -2.52 10.30
N LEU A 94 22.18 -3.41 9.33
CA LEU A 94 20.98 -4.15 8.98
C LEU A 94 21.32 -5.59 8.61
N ASN A 95 20.55 -6.56 9.11
CA ASN A 95 20.56 -7.95 8.65
C ASN A 95 19.24 -8.27 7.95
N THR A 96 19.27 -8.66 6.68
CA THR A 96 18.05 -8.90 5.89
C THR A 96 17.25 -10.14 6.29
N TRP A 97 17.72 -10.95 7.21
CA TRP A 97 16.95 -12.08 7.77
C TRP A 97 15.93 -11.59 8.82
N ASP A 98 16.29 -10.54 9.57
CA ASP A 98 15.46 -9.90 10.59
C ASP A 98 15.52 -8.38 10.34
N PHE A 99 14.89 -7.94 9.22
CA PHE A 99 15.12 -6.61 8.66
C PHE A 99 14.84 -5.49 9.67
N ASP A 100 13.65 -5.43 10.21
CA ASP A 100 13.24 -4.35 11.10
C ASP A 100 13.85 -4.49 12.51
N GLU A 101 13.90 -5.71 13.04
CA GLU A 101 14.42 -5.99 14.38
C GLU A 101 15.93 -5.81 14.49
N SER A 102 16.65 -5.97 13.38
CA SER A 102 18.11 -5.81 13.35
C SER A 102 18.58 -4.43 12.95
N LEU A 103 17.66 -3.55 12.51
CA LEU A 103 17.99 -2.22 12.03
C LEU A 103 18.38 -1.30 13.18
N VAL A 104 19.62 -0.81 13.15
CA VAL A 104 20.15 0.13 14.12
C VAL A 104 20.79 1.30 13.41
N PHE A 105 20.49 2.50 13.88
CA PHE A 105 21.08 3.73 13.39
C PHE A 105 22.18 4.23 14.32
N SER A 106 23.24 4.78 13.75
CA SER A 106 24.36 5.42 14.45
C SER A 106 24.80 6.70 13.73
N GLY A 107 25.53 7.58 14.44
CA GLY A 107 25.96 8.87 13.92
C GLY A 107 25.15 10.05 14.46
N VAL A 108 25.26 11.19 13.79
CA VAL A 108 24.60 12.43 14.21
C VAL A 108 23.08 12.28 14.04
N ASN A 109 22.32 12.60 15.08
CA ASN A 109 20.85 12.49 15.13
C ASN A 109 20.27 11.07 14.94
N ALA A 110 21.10 10.02 15.09
CA ALA A 110 20.64 8.63 14.97
C ALA A 110 19.52 8.25 15.95
N GLU A 111 19.47 8.88 17.13
CA GLU A 111 18.43 8.65 18.13
C GLU A 111 17.02 8.82 17.55
N ARG A 112 16.80 9.82 16.69
CA ARG A 112 15.51 10.06 16.02
C ARG A 112 15.04 8.83 15.25
N ASN A 113 15.94 8.22 14.50
CA ASN A 113 15.63 7.07 13.66
C ASN A 113 15.48 5.77 14.47
N ASN A 114 16.26 5.62 15.56
CA ASN A 114 16.05 4.52 16.49
C ASN A 114 14.67 4.60 17.17
N LEU A 115 14.20 5.78 17.52
CA LEU A 115 12.84 5.99 18.05
C LEU A 115 11.74 5.68 17.00
N LEU A 116 11.97 5.97 15.72
CA LEU A 116 11.02 5.60 14.66
C LEU A 116 10.93 4.07 14.49
N ILE A 117 12.07 3.35 14.48
CA ILE A 117 12.03 1.89 14.37
C ILE A 117 11.44 1.24 15.61
N GLU A 118 11.76 1.72 16.82
CA GLU A 118 11.12 1.27 18.06
C GLU A 118 9.62 1.47 18.03
N SER A 119 9.14 2.64 17.54
CA SER A 119 7.71 2.92 17.38
C SER A 119 7.05 1.97 16.38
N PHE A 120 7.75 1.62 15.31
CA PHE A 120 7.27 0.67 14.30
C PHE A 120 7.15 -0.74 14.88
N LEU A 121 8.18 -1.24 15.54
CA LEU A 121 8.17 -2.56 16.18
C LEU A 121 7.09 -2.66 17.27
N GLN A 122 6.94 -1.60 18.08
CA GLN A 122 5.87 -1.54 19.07
C GLN A 122 4.48 -1.54 18.41
N TYR A 123 4.31 -0.83 17.28
CA TYR A 123 3.07 -0.85 16.52
C TYR A 123 2.71 -2.26 16.04
N GLU A 124 3.67 -3.05 15.55
CA GLU A 124 3.41 -4.41 15.10
C GLU A 124 2.91 -5.32 16.24
N GLN A 125 3.52 -5.17 17.43
CA GLN A 125 3.06 -5.88 18.63
C GLN A 125 1.66 -5.41 19.07
N ASP A 126 1.44 -4.11 19.11
CA ASP A 126 0.17 -3.50 19.47
C ASP A 126 -0.95 -3.89 18.51
N TYR A 127 -0.65 -4.00 17.20
CA TYR A 127 -1.65 -4.31 16.18
C TYR A 127 -2.36 -5.64 16.40
N LYS A 128 -1.65 -6.67 16.84
CA LYS A 128 -2.22 -7.98 17.16
C LYS A 128 -3.23 -7.91 18.32
N ASN A 129 -2.97 -7.06 19.31
CA ASN A 129 -3.84 -6.87 20.46
C ASN A 129 -5.00 -5.93 20.14
N THR A 130 -4.73 -4.78 19.51
CA THR A 130 -5.74 -3.77 19.20
C THR A 130 -6.80 -4.26 18.21
N SER A 131 -6.47 -5.22 17.35
CA SER A 131 -7.46 -5.85 16.46
C SER A 131 -8.55 -6.60 17.23
N LYS A 132 -8.23 -7.18 18.39
CA LYS A 132 -9.21 -7.82 19.28
C LYS A 132 -10.09 -6.80 20.01
N TYR A 133 -9.60 -5.59 20.22
CA TYR A 133 -10.36 -4.54 20.92
C TYR A 133 -11.54 -4.01 20.09
N LEU A 134 -11.50 -4.18 18.76
CA LEU A 134 -12.58 -3.73 17.88
C LEU A 134 -13.94 -4.44 18.18
N SER A 135 -13.93 -5.58 18.84
CA SER A 135 -15.15 -6.31 19.26
C SER A 135 -15.63 -5.95 20.67
N LEU A 136 -14.92 -5.08 21.39
CA LEU A 136 -15.30 -4.66 22.75
C LEU A 136 -16.43 -3.63 22.72
N PRO A 137 -17.23 -3.53 23.81
CA PRO A 137 -18.13 -2.42 24.03
C PRO A 137 -17.38 -1.07 23.97
N LYS A 138 -18.05 -0.01 23.52
CA LYS A 138 -17.45 1.33 23.28
C LYS A 138 -16.59 1.82 24.43
N ASN A 139 -17.12 1.79 25.67
CA ASN A 139 -16.41 2.32 26.84
C ASN A 139 -15.15 1.50 27.17
N GLU A 140 -15.20 0.18 27.02
CA GLU A 140 -14.06 -0.70 27.25
C GLU A 140 -12.99 -0.48 26.16
N PHE A 141 -13.42 -0.37 24.90
CA PHE A 141 -12.54 -0.06 23.80
C PHE A 141 -11.82 1.28 24.01
N LEU A 142 -12.56 2.35 24.34
CA LEU A 142 -11.98 3.67 24.59
C LEU A 142 -10.99 3.64 25.76
N ALA A 143 -11.33 2.97 26.88
CA ALA A 143 -10.41 2.84 28.01
C ALA A 143 -9.08 2.16 27.63
N LYS A 144 -9.10 1.14 26.75
CA LYS A 144 -7.88 0.49 26.23
C LYS A 144 -7.06 1.45 25.37
N ILE A 145 -7.70 2.18 24.47
CA ILE A 145 -7.03 3.16 23.60
C ILE A 145 -6.43 4.30 24.43
N ASP A 146 -7.14 4.83 25.43
CA ASP A 146 -6.67 5.91 26.30
C ASP A 146 -5.47 5.48 27.14
N SER A 147 -5.46 4.25 27.66
CA SER A 147 -4.32 3.68 28.36
C SER A 147 -3.07 3.63 27.46
N MET A 148 -3.20 3.14 26.22
CA MET A 148 -2.10 3.10 25.26
C MET A 148 -1.63 4.51 24.86
N LYS A 149 -2.57 5.44 24.65
CA LYS A 149 -2.29 6.83 24.33
C LYS A 149 -1.50 7.53 25.43
N SER A 150 -1.85 7.27 26.69
CA SER A 150 -1.14 7.82 27.85
C SER A 150 0.34 7.40 27.88
N ILE A 151 0.62 6.12 27.60
CA ILE A 151 1.99 5.59 27.51
C ILE A 151 2.76 6.27 26.36
N LYS A 152 2.15 6.34 25.18
CA LYS A 152 2.78 6.94 24.00
C LYS A 152 3.04 8.43 24.16
N ASN A 153 2.11 9.14 24.79
CA ASN A 153 2.30 10.55 25.12
C ASN A 153 3.44 10.76 26.14
N ALA A 154 3.57 9.88 27.13
CA ALA A 154 4.70 9.96 28.08
C ALA A 154 6.06 9.76 27.36
N ILE A 155 6.15 8.85 26.40
CA ILE A 155 7.34 8.65 25.57
C ILE A 155 7.63 9.92 24.75
N PHE A 156 6.60 10.49 24.12
CA PHE A 156 6.73 11.69 23.30
C PHE A 156 7.22 12.90 24.13
N GLU A 157 6.56 13.19 25.26
CA GLU A 157 6.92 14.33 26.12
C GLU A 157 8.30 14.16 26.77
N ASN A 158 8.70 12.94 27.14
CA ASN A 158 10.04 12.66 27.62
C ASN A 158 11.10 12.99 26.55
N TYR A 159 10.92 12.55 25.31
CA TYR A 159 11.84 12.89 24.22
C TYR A 159 11.87 14.41 24.01
N LYS A 160 10.73 15.06 23.85
CA LYS A 160 10.62 16.49 23.59
C LYS A 160 11.32 17.34 24.66
N THR A 161 11.12 16.98 25.92
CA THR A 161 11.73 17.72 27.06
C THR A 161 13.24 17.50 27.13
N ARG A 162 13.70 16.27 26.87
CA ARG A 162 15.11 15.89 26.99
C ARG A 162 15.97 16.38 25.81
N SER A 163 15.43 16.28 24.59
CA SER A 163 16.19 16.55 23.37
C SER A 163 16.26 18.03 23.01
N ASN A 164 15.31 18.84 23.47
CA ASN A 164 15.09 20.22 23.00
C ASN A 164 15.07 20.32 21.45
N ASP A 165 14.57 19.30 20.79
CA ASP A 165 14.53 19.18 19.34
C ASP A 165 13.48 20.12 18.76
N ALA A 166 13.90 21.07 17.91
CA ALA A 166 13.02 22.03 17.23
C ALA A 166 12.82 21.69 15.75
N SER A 167 13.26 20.50 15.30
CA SER A 167 13.14 20.06 13.91
C SER A 167 11.74 19.55 13.58
N GLY A 168 11.47 19.34 12.29
CA GLY A 168 10.25 18.68 11.80
C GLY A 168 10.09 17.24 12.27
N PHE A 169 11.12 16.64 12.86
CA PHE A 169 11.06 15.30 13.46
C PHE A 169 9.99 15.17 14.55
N ILE A 170 9.79 16.22 15.35
CA ILE A 170 8.76 16.23 16.42
C ILE A 170 7.37 15.84 15.87
N ASP A 171 7.00 16.40 14.72
CA ASP A 171 5.72 16.06 14.08
C ASP A 171 5.68 14.60 13.60
N ILE A 172 6.76 14.15 12.96
CA ILE A 172 6.89 12.77 12.47
C ILE A 172 6.83 11.77 13.63
N PHE A 173 7.50 12.07 14.74
CA PHE A 173 7.49 11.21 15.93
C PHE A 173 6.11 11.15 16.58
N ASN A 174 5.42 12.29 16.71
CA ASN A 174 4.03 12.31 17.17
C ASN A 174 3.12 11.46 16.25
N ILE A 175 3.28 11.58 14.94
CA ILE A 175 2.53 10.78 13.97
C ILE A 175 2.84 9.29 14.15
N SER A 176 4.10 8.89 14.33
CA SER A 176 4.49 7.48 14.51
C SER A 176 3.82 6.85 15.74
N LEU A 177 3.70 7.60 16.82
CA LEU A 177 3.16 7.12 18.09
C LEU A 177 1.63 7.12 18.12
N ASN A 178 0.99 8.24 17.73
CA ASN A 178 -0.43 8.47 18.00
C ASN A 178 -1.36 8.14 16.82
N PHE A 179 -0.93 8.29 15.58
CA PHE A 179 -1.80 8.08 14.43
C PHE A 179 -2.25 6.63 14.23
N PRO A 180 -1.44 5.60 14.59
CA PRO A 180 -1.94 4.23 14.62
C PRO A 180 -3.14 4.04 15.57
N LEU A 181 -3.18 4.75 16.71
CA LEU A 181 -4.33 4.72 17.63
C LEU A 181 -5.53 5.46 17.04
N TYR A 182 -5.31 6.62 16.41
CA TYR A 182 -6.37 7.35 15.71
C TYR A 182 -6.96 6.52 14.56
N ALA A 183 -6.13 5.79 13.82
CA ALA A 183 -6.62 4.86 12.80
C ALA A 183 -7.50 3.74 13.39
N LYS A 184 -7.20 3.27 14.60
CA LYS A 184 -8.03 2.28 15.31
C LYS A 184 -9.35 2.86 15.80
N LEU A 185 -9.37 4.12 16.24
CA LEU A 185 -10.62 4.83 16.56
C LEU A 185 -11.52 4.94 15.32
N GLU A 186 -10.95 5.31 14.17
CA GLU A 186 -11.68 5.35 12.90
C GLU A 186 -12.21 3.97 12.50
N GLU A 187 -11.39 2.94 12.66
CA GLU A 187 -11.75 1.55 12.31
C GLU A 187 -12.89 1.02 13.18
N TYR A 188 -12.86 1.31 14.48
CA TYR A 188 -13.95 0.98 15.41
C TYR A 188 -15.26 1.63 14.98
N ALA A 189 -15.22 2.94 14.67
CA ALA A 189 -16.41 3.65 14.20
C ALA A 189 -16.98 3.05 12.91
N ILE A 190 -16.13 2.76 11.91
CA ILE A 190 -16.56 2.12 10.65
C ILE A 190 -17.24 0.78 10.91
N GLN A 191 -16.68 -0.06 11.79
CA GLN A 191 -17.24 -1.38 12.08
C GLN A 191 -18.62 -1.25 12.71
N ASN A 192 -18.78 -0.39 13.72
CA ASN A 192 -20.04 -0.19 14.40
C ASN A 192 -21.12 0.46 13.52
N LEU A 193 -20.74 1.38 12.64
CA LEU A 193 -21.65 1.96 11.65
C LEU A 193 -22.14 0.92 10.63
N LYS A 194 -21.28 -0.02 10.22
CA LYS A 194 -21.65 -1.10 9.29
C LYS A 194 -22.62 -2.11 9.90
N GLU A 195 -22.37 -2.50 11.15
CA GLU A 195 -23.11 -3.57 11.82
C GLU A 195 -24.46 -3.09 12.40
N LYS A 196 -24.76 -1.79 12.29
CA LYS A 196 -25.94 -1.16 12.92
C LYS A 196 -26.11 -1.59 14.39
N THR A 197 -24.98 -1.69 15.10
CA THR A 197 -24.97 -2.02 16.51
C THR A 197 -25.72 -0.95 17.32
N SER A 198 -26.28 -1.31 18.46
CA SER A 198 -27.06 -0.42 19.33
C SER A 198 -26.24 0.76 19.90
N GLU A 199 -24.92 0.72 19.77
CA GLU A 199 -24.03 1.75 20.27
C GLU A 199 -23.91 2.91 19.28
N LYS A 200 -24.51 4.02 19.64
CA LYS A 200 -24.48 5.25 18.83
C LYS A 200 -23.08 5.87 18.85
N ILE A 201 -22.45 5.98 17.69
CA ILE A 201 -21.25 6.79 17.49
C ILE A 201 -21.71 8.23 17.20
N ASP A 202 -21.58 9.09 18.18
CA ASP A 202 -21.93 10.51 18.07
C ASP A 202 -20.73 11.39 17.70
N SER A 203 -20.96 12.67 17.48
CA SER A 203 -19.91 13.63 17.10
C SER A 203 -18.79 13.77 18.15
N SER A 204 -19.10 13.55 19.43
CA SER A 204 -18.12 13.67 20.53
C SER A 204 -17.05 12.55 20.43
N TYR A 205 -17.40 11.41 19.85
CA TYR A 205 -16.45 10.33 19.61
C TYR A 205 -15.25 10.78 18.76
N PHE A 206 -15.43 11.73 17.85
CA PHE A 206 -14.42 12.19 16.91
C PHE A 206 -13.61 13.41 17.39
N GLU A 207 -13.73 13.83 18.66
CA GLU A 207 -13.01 15.00 19.18
C GLU A 207 -11.49 14.87 19.10
N TYR A 208 -10.94 13.65 19.15
CA TYR A 208 -9.51 13.40 18.97
C TYR A 208 -8.96 13.91 17.63
N ARG A 209 -9.82 14.05 16.61
CA ARG A 209 -9.42 14.56 15.28
C ARG A 209 -8.90 16.01 15.35
N ARG A 210 -9.29 16.80 16.36
CA ARG A 210 -8.78 18.16 16.56
C ARG A 210 -7.27 18.19 16.82
N ASN A 211 -6.72 17.11 17.36
CA ASN A 211 -5.29 16.97 17.66
C ASN A 211 -4.53 16.19 16.58
N ALA A 212 -5.19 15.85 15.47
CA ALA A 212 -4.62 15.08 14.38
C ALA A 212 -4.60 15.91 13.09
N PRO A 213 -3.48 16.58 12.77
CA PRO A 213 -3.36 17.35 11.52
C PRO A 213 -3.56 16.44 10.30
N THR A 214 -4.39 16.90 9.36
CA THR A 214 -4.76 16.15 8.15
C THR A 214 -4.32 16.84 6.87
N ASP A 215 -3.55 17.92 6.97
CA ASP A 215 -3.09 18.79 5.90
C ASP A 215 -1.66 18.47 5.39
N LYS A 216 -1.12 17.32 5.81
CA LYS A 216 0.24 16.90 5.44
C LYS A 216 0.22 15.83 4.33
N ASP A 217 -0.36 16.18 3.19
CA ASP A 217 -0.48 15.26 2.03
C ASP A 217 0.88 14.73 1.56
N SER A 218 1.97 15.49 1.77
CA SER A 218 3.33 15.04 1.52
C SER A 218 3.76 13.84 2.37
N LEU A 219 3.03 13.51 3.45
CA LEU A 219 3.27 12.33 4.27
C LEU A 219 2.37 11.13 3.91
N MET A 220 1.62 11.20 2.81
CA MET A 220 0.74 10.10 2.39
C MET A 220 1.49 8.81 2.01
N PHE A 221 2.79 8.87 1.85
CA PHE A 221 3.63 7.68 1.73
C PHE A 221 4.00 7.06 3.09
N TYR A 222 3.85 7.81 4.19
CA TYR A 222 4.16 7.35 5.54
C TYR A 222 3.02 6.52 6.13
N GLY A 223 3.26 5.25 6.38
CA GLY A 223 2.24 4.28 6.77
C GLY A 223 1.33 4.69 7.93
N PRO A 224 1.85 5.19 9.08
CA PRO A 224 1.02 5.69 10.17
C PRO A 224 0.05 6.80 9.76
N TYR A 225 0.53 7.80 9.01
CA TYR A 225 -0.29 8.91 8.51
C TYR A 225 -1.34 8.42 7.51
N TYR A 226 -0.92 7.68 6.49
CA TYR A 226 -1.80 7.17 5.43
C TYR A 226 -2.96 6.33 5.98
N ARG A 227 -2.68 5.43 6.92
CA ARG A 227 -3.72 4.57 7.53
C ARG A 227 -4.79 5.37 8.24
N PHE A 228 -4.40 6.38 8.99
CA PHE A 228 -5.35 7.27 9.66
C PHE A 228 -6.19 8.04 8.64
N ILE A 229 -5.55 8.71 7.67
CA ILE A 229 -6.26 9.53 6.68
C ILE A 229 -7.27 8.70 5.87
N ILE A 230 -6.89 7.51 5.38
CA ILE A 230 -7.81 6.69 4.59
C ILE A 230 -8.99 6.19 5.41
N LYS A 231 -8.80 5.86 6.69
CA LYS A 231 -9.89 5.45 7.58
C LYS A 231 -10.81 6.63 7.93
N LYS A 232 -10.23 7.81 8.18
CA LYS A 232 -11.00 9.06 8.39
C LYS A 232 -11.89 9.35 7.16
N ILE A 233 -11.31 9.34 5.96
CA ILE A 233 -12.06 9.59 4.71
C ILE A 233 -13.19 8.56 4.51
N GLN A 234 -12.94 7.28 4.82
CA GLN A 234 -13.98 6.25 4.80
C GLN A 234 -15.11 6.54 5.79
N ASN A 235 -14.78 6.96 7.02
CA ASN A 235 -15.78 7.36 8.01
C ASN A 235 -16.59 8.58 7.56
N ASP A 236 -15.93 9.58 7.00
CA ASP A 236 -16.60 10.77 6.49
C ASP A 236 -17.63 10.40 5.42
N ALA A 237 -17.29 9.44 4.51
CA ALA A 237 -18.23 8.92 3.53
C ALA A 237 -19.41 8.17 4.17
N TYR A 238 -19.20 7.38 5.23
CA TYR A 238 -20.30 6.74 5.97
C TYR A 238 -21.18 7.77 6.70
N LEU A 239 -20.59 8.78 7.30
CA LEU A 239 -21.31 9.80 8.07
C LEU A 239 -22.20 10.68 7.18
N LYS A 240 -21.84 10.91 5.92
CA LYS A 240 -22.69 11.61 4.93
C LYS A 240 -24.05 10.93 4.74
N ASN A 241 -24.15 9.62 5.01
CA ASN A 241 -25.35 8.81 4.88
C ASN A 241 -25.90 8.30 6.22
N ASN A 242 -25.79 9.11 7.29
CA ASN A 242 -26.24 8.76 8.65
C ASN A 242 -25.68 7.42 9.15
N GLY A 243 -24.44 7.09 8.76
CA GLY A 243 -23.78 5.89 9.17
C GLY A 243 -24.13 4.61 8.36
N ALA A 244 -25.07 4.70 7.41
CA ALA A 244 -25.36 3.57 6.54
C ALA A 244 -24.44 3.54 5.30
N LYS A 245 -24.09 2.36 4.84
CA LYS A 245 -23.49 2.22 3.50
C LYS A 245 -24.61 2.52 2.50
N SER A 246 -24.54 3.69 1.85
CA SER A 246 -25.50 4.05 0.79
C SER A 246 -25.31 3.15 -0.44
N GLU A 247 -26.33 3.08 -1.30
CA GLU A 247 -26.19 2.44 -2.62
C GLU A 247 -25.07 3.11 -3.44
N ASN A 248 -24.82 4.40 -3.18
CA ASN A 248 -23.80 5.22 -3.83
C ASN A 248 -22.53 5.45 -2.97
N PHE A 249 -22.26 4.57 -2.01
CA PHE A 249 -21.12 4.73 -1.08
C PHE A 249 -19.78 5.03 -1.77
N ILE A 250 -19.52 4.39 -2.93
CA ILE A 250 -18.29 4.66 -3.69
C ILE A 250 -18.25 6.11 -4.19
N GLN A 251 -19.37 6.69 -4.60
CA GLN A 251 -19.45 8.08 -5.01
C GLN A 251 -19.16 9.03 -3.83
N ASP A 252 -19.76 8.76 -2.67
CA ASP A 252 -19.51 9.52 -1.45
C ASP A 252 -18.04 9.44 -1.02
N LEU A 253 -17.42 8.27 -1.17
CA LEU A 253 -16.00 8.08 -0.91
C LEU A 253 -15.12 8.90 -1.88
N LEU A 254 -15.47 8.95 -3.16
CA LEU A 254 -14.73 9.75 -4.15
C LEU A 254 -14.83 11.25 -3.82
N TYR A 255 -15.99 11.76 -3.46
CA TYR A 255 -16.14 13.15 -3.01
C TYR A 255 -15.38 13.41 -1.70
N SER A 256 -15.42 12.47 -0.75
CA SER A 256 -14.66 12.62 0.49
C SER A 256 -13.14 12.63 0.26
N ILE A 257 -12.64 11.90 -0.72
CA ILE A 257 -11.23 11.98 -1.14
C ILE A 257 -10.93 13.38 -1.72
N ASP A 258 -11.78 13.87 -2.62
CA ASP A 258 -11.58 15.17 -3.26
C ASP A 258 -11.57 16.34 -2.27
N GLU A 259 -12.44 16.29 -1.26
CA GLU A 259 -12.57 17.29 -0.20
C GLU A 259 -11.40 17.28 0.80
N ASN A 260 -10.80 16.12 1.07
CA ASN A 260 -9.81 15.96 2.14
C ASN A 260 -8.36 15.86 1.65
N VAL A 261 -8.10 15.66 0.35
CA VAL A 261 -6.76 15.49 -0.21
C VAL A 261 -6.48 16.61 -1.21
N VAL A 262 -5.50 17.45 -0.91
CA VAL A 262 -5.16 18.62 -1.73
C VAL A 262 -4.10 18.30 -2.80
N LEU A 263 -3.09 17.48 -2.43
CA LEU A 263 -2.00 17.14 -3.35
C LEU A 263 -2.53 16.28 -4.51
N GLU A 264 -2.53 16.85 -5.70
CA GLU A 264 -3.20 16.29 -6.88
C GLU A 264 -2.73 14.87 -7.25
N THR A 265 -1.43 14.62 -7.17
CA THR A 265 -0.85 13.29 -7.46
C THR A 265 -1.37 12.22 -6.50
N VAL A 266 -1.45 12.55 -5.22
CA VAL A 266 -2.00 11.67 -4.16
C VAL A 266 -3.49 11.48 -4.34
N LYS A 267 -4.24 12.57 -4.55
CA LYS A 267 -5.68 12.56 -4.81
C LYS A 267 -6.01 11.64 -5.99
N ASN A 268 -5.35 11.83 -7.12
CA ASN A 268 -5.55 11.01 -8.31
C ASN A 268 -5.32 9.51 -8.06
N LYS A 269 -4.26 9.18 -7.30
CA LYS A 269 -3.94 7.79 -6.94
C LYS A 269 -5.01 7.20 -6.00
N MET A 270 -5.50 7.96 -5.02
CA MET A 270 -6.54 7.50 -4.10
C MET A 270 -7.88 7.30 -4.81
N LEU A 271 -8.32 8.23 -5.65
CA LEU A 271 -9.53 8.10 -6.47
C LEU A 271 -9.45 6.85 -7.35
N TYR A 272 -8.32 6.63 -8.01
CA TYR A 272 -8.09 5.46 -8.85
C TYR A 272 -8.17 4.16 -8.04
N ASN A 273 -7.47 4.08 -6.91
CA ASN A 273 -7.48 2.90 -6.06
C ASN A 273 -8.87 2.60 -5.49
N ALA A 274 -9.64 3.64 -5.13
CA ALA A 274 -11.01 3.48 -4.61
C ALA A 274 -11.93 2.85 -5.67
N VAL A 275 -11.90 3.35 -6.90
CA VAL A 275 -12.71 2.80 -8.02
C VAL A 275 -12.29 1.38 -8.35
N ILE A 276 -10.99 1.11 -8.52
CA ILE A 276 -10.50 -0.23 -8.84
C ILE A 276 -10.84 -1.23 -7.74
N ARG A 277 -10.64 -0.86 -6.47
CA ARG A 277 -10.98 -1.72 -5.33
C ARG A 277 -12.47 -2.03 -5.28
N ASN A 278 -13.33 -1.02 -5.41
CA ASN A 278 -14.78 -1.23 -5.43
C ASN A 278 -15.18 -2.16 -6.57
N PHE A 279 -14.56 -1.98 -7.73
CA PHE A 279 -14.80 -2.82 -8.88
C PHE A 279 -14.45 -4.29 -8.63
N TYR A 280 -13.29 -4.57 -7.99
CA TYR A 280 -12.89 -5.93 -7.65
C TYR A 280 -13.76 -6.58 -6.58
N GLU A 281 -14.24 -5.81 -5.61
CA GLU A 281 -15.05 -6.33 -4.51
C GLU A 281 -16.50 -6.63 -4.95
N GLU A 282 -17.03 -5.83 -5.86
CA GLU A 282 -18.41 -5.92 -6.36
C GLU A 282 -18.43 -5.78 -7.91
N PRO A 283 -17.80 -6.71 -8.64
CA PRO A 283 -17.81 -6.65 -10.09
C PRO A 283 -19.24 -6.87 -10.60
N SER A 284 -19.77 -5.91 -11.32
CA SER A 284 -21.13 -5.95 -11.88
C SER A 284 -21.12 -5.47 -13.31
N SER A 285 -21.81 -6.20 -14.18
CA SER A 285 -22.07 -5.74 -15.56
C SER A 285 -23.01 -4.52 -15.59
N GLU A 286 -23.86 -4.38 -14.57
CA GLU A 286 -24.65 -3.19 -14.30
C GLU A 286 -23.82 -2.22 -13.48
N MET A 287 -22.85 -1.63 -14.12
CA MET A 287 -21.98 -0.68 -13.44
C MET A 287 -22.79 0.50 -12.90
N LYS A 288 -22.49 0.89 -11.68
CA LYS A 288 -22.88 2.18 -11.10
C LYS A 288 -22.23 3.28 -11.94
N SER A 289 -22.88 3.63 -13.05
CA SER A 289 -22.39 4.62 -14.02
C SER A 289 -21.99 5.94 -13.37
N GLU A 290 -22.68 6.31 -12.29
CA GLU A 290 -22.43 7.52 -11.51
C GLU A 290 -21.06 7.54 -10.82
N ALA A 291 -20.59 6.41 -10.27
CA ALA A 291 -19.27 6.34 -9.65
C ALA A 291 -18.14 6.54 -10.67
N PHE A 292 -18.29 5.95 -11.86
CA PHE A 292 -17.32 6.18 -12.95
C PHE A 292 -17.37 7.59 -13.48
N PHE A 293 -18.56 8.16 -13.65
CA PHE A 293 -18.72 9.55 -14.06
C PHE A 293 -18.04 10.49 -13.05
N THR A 294 -18.27 10.28 -11.74
CA THR A 294 -17.62 11.03 -10.66
C THR A 294 -16.10 10.87 -10.70
N PHE A 295 -15.60 9.64 -10.89
CA PHE A 295 -14.18 9.39 -11.04
C PHE A 295 -13.59 10.17 -12.23
N PHE A 296 -14.20 10.10 -13.42
CA PHE A 296 -13.71 10.81 -14.60
C PHE A 296 -13.76 12.32 -14.45
N LYS A 297 -14.71 12.85 -13.67
CA LYS A 297 -14.80 14.27 -13.33
C LYS A 297 -13.67 14.72 -12.39
N LEU A 298 -13.42 13.96 -11.32
CA LEU A 298 -12.50 14.36 -10.25
C LEU A 298 -11.04 14.00 -10.52
N ASN A 299 -10.76 12.90 -11.21
CA ASN A 299 -9.41 12.47 -11.51
C ASN A 299 -8.86 13.22 -12.73
N THR A 300 -7.69 13.83 -12.62
CA THR A 300 -7.06 14.57 -13.73
C THR A 300 -5.98 13.76 -14.45
N ASN A 301 -5.57 12.60 -13.91
CA ASN A 301 -4.54 11.76 -14.50
C ASN A 301 -5.07 10.95 -15.68
N ASN A 302 -4.54 11.23 -16.88
CA ASN A 302 -4.98 10.61 -18.13
C ASN A 302 -4.72 9.09 -18.18
N GLU A 303 -3.63 8.60 -17.59
CA GLU A 303 -3.34 7.16 -17.56
C GLU A 303 -4.31 6.41 -16.65
N HIS A 304 -4.66 6.97 -15.50
CA HIS A 304 -5.71 6.42 -14.65
C HIS A 304 -7.05 6.35 -15.40
N LYS A 305 -7.43 7.43 -16.10
CA LYS A 305 -8.66 7.47 -16.90
C LYS A 305 -8.67 6.42 -18.00
N LYS A 306 -7.57 6.29 -18.76
CA LYS A 306 -7.43 5.26 -19.80
C LYS A 306 -7.56 3.86 -19.23
N ASN A 307 -6.92 3.58 -18.08
CA ASN A 307 -6.98 2.27 -17.45
C ASN A 307 -8.40 1.91 -16.99
N VAL A 308 -9.10 2.85 -16.36
CA VAL A 308 -10.51 2.64 -15.95
C VAL A 308 -11.41 2.49 -17.18
N GLN A 309 -11.19 3.26 -18.25
CA GLN A 309 -11.97 3.13 -19.49
C GLN A 309 -11.78 1.75 -20.14
N ARG A 310 -10.54 1.23 -20.17
CA ARG A 310 -10.26 -0.12 -20.67
C ARG A 310 -10.96 -1.18 -19.84
N LEU A 311 -10.97 -1.02 -18.51
CA LEU A 311 -11.70 -1.91 -17.63
C LEU A 311 -13.21 -1.91 -17.92
N ILE A 312 -13.79 -0.74 -18.15
CA ILE A 312 -15.19 -0.58 -18.55
C ILE A 312 -15.48 -1.28 -19.90
N ASN A 313 -14.57 -1.12 -20.86
CA ASN A 313 -14.71 -1.77 -22.15
C ASN A 313 -14.69 -3.30 -22.01
N ASP A 314 -13.76 -3.83 -21.23
CA ASP A 314 -13.66 -5.29 -20.98
C ASP A 314 -14.95 -5.88 -20.41
N LEU A 315 -15.70 -5.13 -19.59
CA LEU A 315 -17.00 -5.57 -19.08
C LEU A 315 -18.06 -5.75 -20.17
N LYS A 316 -17.97 -4.95 -21.23
CA LYS A 316 -18.97 -4.93 -22.30
C LYS A 316 -18.69 -5.96 -23.40
N ILE A 317 -17.45 -6.44 -23.52
CA ILE A 317 -17.02 -7.30 -24.62
C ILE A 317 -17.53 -8.73 -24.45
N LEU A 318 -17.53 -9.27 -23.22
CA LEU A 318 -17.96 -10.64 -22.95
C LEU A 318 -19.33 -10.65 -22.30
N THR A 319 -20.38 -10.77 -23.12
CA THR A 319 -21.76 -10.71 -22.69
C THR A 319 -22.24 -12.06 -22.15
N LYS A 320 -22.94 -12.07 -21.04
CA LYS A 320 -23.59 -13.26 -20.49
C LYS A 320 -24.58 -13.83 -21.51
N GLY A 321 -24.57 -15.15 -21.68
CA GLY A 321 -25.40 -15.86 -22.62
C GLY A 321 -24.77 -16.06 -24.00
N GLU A 322 -23.69 -15.36 -24.32
CA GLU A 322 -22.93 -15.57 -25.55
C GLU A 322 -21.87 -16.64 -25.39
N ARG A 323 -21.36 -17.17 -26.49
CA ARG A 323 -20.29 -18.16 -26.50
C ARG A 323 -18.94 -17.45 -26.35
N LEU A 324 -18.11 -17.94 -25.41
CA LEU A 324 -16.74 -17.43 -25.29
C LEU A 324 -15.96 -17.73 -26.59
N PRO A 325 -15.36 -16.71 -27.24
CA PRO A 325 -14.51 -16.93 -28.41
C PRO A 325 -13.36 -17.90 -28.09
N SER A 326 -13.03 -18.78 -29.04
CA SER A 326 -11.89 -19.66 -28.86
C SER A 326 -10.58 -18.90 -29.06
N PHE A 327 -9.57 -19.30 -28.28
CA PHE A 327 -8.23 -18.70 -28.32
C PHE A 327 -7.17 -19.76 -28.07
N LYS A 328 -5.94 -19.47 -28.52
CA LYS A 328 -4.80 -20.35 -28.34
C LYS A 328 -4.11 -20.11 -27.02
N LEU A 329 -3.68 -21.19 -26.38
CA LEU A 329 -2.95 -21.23 -25.13
C LEU A 329 -1.71 -22.11 -25.27
N ILE A 330 -0.64 -21.79 -24.55
CA ILE A 330 0.57 -22.59 -24.48
C ILE A 330 0.61 -23.24 -23.10
N ALA A 331 0.57 -24.57 -23.06
CA ALA A 331 0.70 -25.34 -21.82
C ALA A 331 2.14 -25.35 -21.29
N ALA A 332 2.34 -25.88 -20.08
CA ALA A 332 3.67 -25.89 -19.44
C ALA A 332 4.75 -26.72 -20.22
N ASP A 333 4.32 -27.74 -20.95
CA ASP A 333 5.16 -28.55 -21.83
C ASP A 333 5.48 -27.86 -23.17
N GLY A 334 4.92 -26.67 -23.42
CA GLY A 334 5.08 -25.93 -24.67
C GLY A 334 4.06 -26.29 -25.75
N GLU A 335 3.14 -27.24 -25.50
CA GLU A 335 2.12 -27.63 -26.47
C GLU A 335 1.10 -26.49 -26.67
N LEU A 336 0.78 -26.21 -27.93
CA LEU A 336 -0.24 -25.23 -28.30
C LEU A 336 -1.62 -25.90 -28.23
N LYS A 337 -2.49 -25.40 -27.33
CA LYS A 337 -3.82 -25.94 -27.13
C LYS A 337 -4.87 -24.88 -27.48
N ASP A 338 -6.01 -25.35 -27.97
CA ASP A 338 -7.17 -24.50 -28.18
C ASP A 338 -8.06 -24.51 -26.94
N PHE A 339 -8.49 -23.33 -26.48
CA PHE A 339 -9.36 -23.21 -25.31
C PHE A 339 -10.60 -24.07 -25.42
N LYS A 340 -11.24 -24.10 -26.59
CA LYS A 340 -12.43 -24.92 -26.83
C LYS A 340 -12.20 -26.41 -26.58
N SER A 341 -10.99 -26.93 -26.88
CA SER A 341 -10.66 -28.32 -26.62
C SER A 341 -10.49 -28.61 -25.11
N ILE A 342 -9.88 -27.66 -24.36
CA ILE A 342 -9.61 -27.80 -22.94
C ILE A 342 -10.89 -27.70 -22.11
N SER A 343 -11.83 -26.85 -22.53
CA SER A 343 -13.10 -26.55 -21.82
C SER A 343 -14.28 -27.43 -22.22
N LYS A 344 -14.16 -28.23 -23.31
CA LYS A 344 -15.25 -29.01 -23.88
C LYS A 344 -15.94 -29.90 -22.84
N GLY A 345 -17.25 -29.72 -22.67
CA GLY A 345 -18.09 -30.50 -21.76
C GLY A 345 -17.84 -30.25 -20.28
N LYS A 346 -17.10 -29.19 -19.92
CA LYS A 346 -16.77 -28.86 -18.54
C LYS A 346 -17.16 -27.44 -18.20
N ASN A 347 -17.79 -27.26 -17.04
CA ASN A 347 -17.92 -25.94 -16.43
C ASN A 347 -16.51 -25.41 -16.13
N THR A 348 -16.18 -24.24 -16.65
CA THR A 348 -14.79 -23.75 -16.68
C THR A 348 -14.70 -22.36 -16.08
N VAL A 349 -13.70 -22.19 -15.21
CA VAL A 349 -13.26 -20.90 -14.65
C VAL A 349 -11.93 -20.53 -15.27
N VAL A 350 -11.88 -19.42 -15.98
CA VAL A 350 -10.67 -18.88 -16.60
C VAL A 350 -10.20 -17.68 -15.78
N LEU A 351 -9.03 -17.77 -15.16
CA LEU A 351 -8.38 -16.62 -14.51
C LEU A 351 -7.32 -16.04 -15.47
N LEU A 352 -7.51 -14.80 -15.88
CA LEU A 352 -6.52 -14.04 -16.62
C LEU A 352 -5.70 -13.22 -15.62
N LYS A 353 -4.39 -13.50 -15.53
CA LYS A 353 -3.50 -12.87 -14.56
C LYS A 353 -2.40 -12.07 -15.24
N ASN A 354 -2.19 -10.84 -14.78
CA ASN A 354 -1.00 -10.05 -15.07
C ASN A 354 -0.17 -9.90 -13.79
N TYR A 355 1.14 -10.22 -13.86
CA TYR A 355 2.05 -10.20 -12.71
C TYR A 355 2.23 -8.81 -12.07
N GLN A 356 2.03 -7.73 -12.84
CA GLN A 356 2.15 -6.35 -12.36
C GLN A 356 1.03 -5.96 -11.38
N TYR A 357 -0.12 -6.64 -11.43
CA TYR A 357 -1.32 -6.26 -10.68
C TYR A 357 -1.73 -7.26 -9.59
N ALA A 358 -1.13 -8.44 -9.57
CA ALA A 358 -1.46 -9.44 -8.55
C ALA A 358 -0.22 -10.28 -8.20
N SER A 359 0.13 -10.33 -6.93
CA SER A 359 1.25 -11.13 -6.43
C SER A 359 0.96 -12.62 -6.58
N ASP A 360 2.02 -13.42 -6.78
CA ASP A 360 1.91 -14.86 -6.90
C ASP A 360 1.32 -15.50 -5.64
N ASP A 361 1.72 -15.04 -4.44
CA ASP A 361 1.27 -15.60 -3.16
C ASP A 361 -0.23 -15.39 -2.94
N TRP A 362 -0.73 -14.19 -3.22
CA TRP A 362 -2.15 -13.90 -3.09
C TRP A 362 -2.97 -14.70 -4.11
N VAL A 363 -2.55 -14.75 -5.37
CA VAL A 363 -3.24 -15.50 -6.42
C VAL A 363 -3.23 -16.98 -6.10
N SER A 364 -2.07 -17.58 -5.76
CA SER A 364 -1.96 -19.01 -5.47
C SER A 364 -2.82 -19.41 -4.28
N SER A 365 -2.78 -18.65 -3.20
CA SER A 365 -3.60 -18.92 -2.00
C SER A 365 -5.09 -18.98 -2.35
N ARG A 366 -5.60 -17.97 -3.04
CA ARG A 366 -7.02 -17.87 -3.35
C ARG A 366 -7.46 -18.84 -4.44
N PHE A 367 -6.66 -18.97 -5.50
CA PHE A 367 -6.92 -19.89 -6.60
C PHE A 367 -6.97 -21.34 -6.13
N ASN A 368 -5.95 -21.79 -5.40
CA ASN A 368 -5.89 -23.15 -4.88
C ASN A 368 -7.05 -23.46 -3.91
N TYR A 369 -7.48 -22.47 -3.11
CA TYR A 369 -8.67 -22.61 -2.27
C TYR A 369 -9.92 -22.88 -3.13
N LEU A 370 -10.13 -22.12 -4.19
CA LEU A 370 -11.29 -22.30 -5.09
C LEU A 370 -11.24 -23.63 -5.83
N VAL A 371 -10.07 -24.04 -6.32
CA VAL A 371 -9.85 -25.34 -6.96
C VAL A 371 -10.20 -26.48 -6.00
N LYS A 372 -9.67 -26.44 -4.76
CA LYS A 372 -9.93 -27.46 -3.74
C LYS A 372 -11.41 -27.56 -3.38
N LYS A 373 -12.11 -26.42 -3.33
CA LYS A 373 -13.54 -26.36 -2.96
C LYS A 373 -14.46 -26.82 -4.09
N ASN A 374 -14.01 -26.78 -5.34
CA ASN A 374 -14.85 -27.07 -6.52
C ASN A 374 -14.16 -28.09 -7.44
N PRO A 375 -14.02 -29.37 -7.04
CA PRO A 375 -13.23 -30.38 -7.78
C PRO A 375 -13.81 -30.72 -9.16
N ASP A 376 -15.11 -30.52 -9.36
CA ASP A 376 -15.81 -30.83 -10.60
C ASP A 376 -15.75 -29.69 -11.64
N VAL A 377 -15.14 -28.56 -11.28
CA VAL A 377 -14.97 -27.40 -12.14
C VAL A 377 -13.55 -27.40 -12.75
N ASN A 378 -13.49 -27.16 -14.03
CA ASN A 378 -12.22 -27.00 -14.74
C ASN A 378 -11.65 -25.59 -14.49
N PHE A 379 -10.47 -25.50 -13.89
CA PHE A 379 -9.79 -24.23 -13.62
C PHE A 379 -8.64 -24.03 -14.59
N ILE A 380 -8.56 -22.85 -15.20
CA ILE A 380 -7.53 -22.45 -16.15
C ILE A 380 -6.97 -21.11 -15.70
N LEU A 381 -5.67 -21.04 -15.40
CA LEU A 381 -4.94 -19.83 -15.10
C LEU A 381 -4.11 -19.44 -16.31
N VAL A 382 -4.41 -18.31 -16.92
CA VAL A 382 -3.70 -17.75 -18.06
C VAL A 382 -2.80 -16.62 -17.61
N ASN A 383 -1.49 -16.80 -17.70
CA ASN A 383 -0.51 -15.78 -17.39
C ASN A 383 -0.32 -14.86 -18.60
N LEU A 384 -0.77 -13.60 -18.48
CA LEU A 384 -0.66 -12.56 -19.50
C LEU A 384 0.71 -11.89 -19.40
N CYS A 385 1.73 -12.46 -20.02
CA CYS A 385 3.10 -11.93 -20.02
C CYS A 385 3.65 -11.82 -21.43
N ASP A 386 4.22 -10.65 -21.76
CA ASP A 386 4.76 -10.34 -23.08
C ASP A 386 6.16 -10.93 -23.34
N SER A 387 6.90 -11.38 -22.33
CA SER A 387 8.34 -11.62 -22.53
C SER A 387 8.99 -12.81 -21.81
N SER A 388 8.28 -13.53 -20.96
CA SER A 388 8.84 -14.73 -20.35
C SER A 388 7.75 -15.74 -19.98
N LYS A 389 8.02 -17.02 -20.18
CA LYS A 389 7.20 -18.17 -19.75
C LYS A 389 7.19 -18.25 -18.21
N ARG A 390 6.63 -17.21 -17.55
CA ARG A 390 6.57 -17.16 -16.10
C ARG A 390 5.24 -17.69 -15.61
N PHE A 391 5.29 -18.84 -14.98
CA PHE A 391 4.16 -19.41 -14.25
C PHE A 391 4.04 -18.79 -12.84
N THR A 392 2.83 -18.76 -12.35
CA THR A 392 2.54 -18.33 -10.97
C THR A 392 3.10 -19.34 -9.99
N LYS A 393 3.91 -18.89 -9.04
CA LYS A 393 4.48 -19.74 -7.99
C LYS A 393 3.38 -20.38 -7.16
N ASN A 394 3.63 -21.58 -6.63
CA ASN A 394 2.72 -22.30 -5.74
C ASN A 394 1.34 -22.66 -6.35
N VAL A 395 1.18 -22.63 -7.66
CA VAL A 395 0.03 -23.19 -8.40
C VAL A 395 0.53 -24.37 -9.22
N ASP A 396 -0.23 -25.49 -9.20
CA ASP A 396 0.10 -26.66 -10.02
C ASP A 396 0.12 -26.28 -11.51
N VAL A 397 1.17 -26.68 -12.20
CA VAL A 397 1.42 -26.35 -13.62
C VAL A 397 0.33 -26.86 -14.57
N LYS A 398 -0.39 -27.92 -14.19
CA LYS A 398 -1.50 -28.46 -14.98
C LYS A 398 -2.67 -27.47 -15.17
N TYR A 399 -2.80 -26.48 -14.30
CA TYR A 399 -3.81 -25.42 -14.40
C TYR A 399 -3.30 -24.20 -15.16
N GLN A 400 -2.01 -24.12 -15.48
CA GLN A 400 -1.36 -22.91 -15.92
C GLN A 400 -1.05 -22.92 -17.41
N TYR A 401 -1.32 -21.80 -18.03
CA TYR A 401 -1.06 -21.54 -19.44
C TYR A 401 -0.46 -20.18 -19.63
N THR A 402 0.24 -20.00 -20.75
CA THR A 402 0.65 -18.70 -21.28
C THR A 402 -0.05 -18.47 -22.62
N ILE A 403 0.02 -17.24 -23.15
CA ILE A 403 -0.56 -16.91 -24.45
C ILE A 403 0.53 -16.77 -25.52
N PRO A 404 0.29 -17.22 -26.76
CA PRO A 404 1.13 -16.83 -27.89
C PRO A 404 0.96 -15.33 -28.19
N SER A 405 1.94 -14.72 -28.85
CA SER A 405 1.97 -13.28 -29.16
C SER A 405 0.73 -12.75 -29.91
N GLU A 406 0.08 -13.62 -30.69
CA GLU A 406 -1.11 -13.30 -31.50
C GLU A 406 -2.37 -13.98 -30.97
N SER A 407 -2.51 -14.10 -29.65
CA SER A 407 -3.71 -14.72 -29.08
C SER A 407 -4.90 -13.78 -29.13
N ALA A 408 -6.08 -14.28 -29.57
CA ALA A 408 -7.34 -13.58 -29.51
C ALA A 408 -7.77 -13.17 -28.08
N VAL A 409 -7.12 -13.67 -27.04
CA VAL A 409 -7.29 -13.16 -25.66
C VAL A 409 -7.01 -11.66 -25.60
N CYS A 410 -6.07 -11.14 -26.38
CA CYS A 410 -5.74 -9.72 -26.41
C CYS A 410 -6.88 -8.85 -26.95
N ASP A 411 -7.83 -9.40 -27.69
CA ASP A 411 -8.95 -8.67 -28.29
C ASP A 411 -10.04 -8.36 -27.25
N PHE A 412 -10.19 -9.18 -26.22
CA PHE A 412 -11.17 -8.99 -25.15
C PHE A 412 -10.57 -8.74 -23.77
N THR A 413 -9.23 -8.66 -23.64
CA THR A 413 -8.52 -8.19 -22.45
C THR A 413 -7.79 -6.89 -22.75
N THR A 414 -8.52 -5.81 -22.92
CA THR A 414 -7.93 -4.50 -23.23
C THR A 414 -7.30 -3.85 -22.00
N SER A 415 -7.79 -4.20 -20.80
CA SER A 415 -7.19 -3.81 -19.53
C SER A 415 -6.13 -4.82 -19.07
N LYS A 416 -5.17 -4.35 -18.27
CA LYS A 416 -4.14 -5.21 -17.65
C LYS A 416 -4.60 -5.82 -16.32
N PHE A 417 -5.84 -5.59 -15.91
CA PHE A 417 -6.35 -6.03 -14.62
C PHE A 417 -6.66 -7.53 -14.64
N PRO A 418 -6.31 -8.27 -13.56
CA PRO A 418 -6.70 -9.67 -13.42
C PRO A 418 -8.22 -9.79 -13.40
N ARG A 419 -8.74 -10.79 -14.10
CA ARG A 419 -10.16 -11.10 -14.09
C ARG A 419 -10.44 -12.58 -14.23
N MET A 420 -11.63 -12.99 -13.82
CA MET A 420 -12.15 -14.33 -14.05
C MET A 420 -13.32 -14.29 -15.01
N ILE A 421 -13.40 -15.32 -15.84
CA ILE A 421 -14.52 -15.58 -16.76
C ILE A 421 -15.11 -16.93 -16.38
N LEU A 422 -16.41 -16.97 -16.16
CA LEU A 422 -17.15 -18.19 -15.84
C LEU A 422 -17.90 -18.67 -17.08
N VAL A 423 -17.62 -19.92 -17.49
CA VAL A 423 -18.17 -20.51 -18.71
C VAL A 423 -18.79 -21.86 -18.38
N ASP A 424 -20.00 -22.13 -18.88
CA ASP A 424 -20.65 -23.43 -18.69
C ASP A 424 -20.07 -24.51 -19.61
N LYS A 425 -20.54 -25.75 -19.44
CA LYS A 425 -20.12 -26.92 -20.21
C LYS A 425 -20.36 -26.81 -21.73
N ASN A 426 -21.22 -25.91 -22.15
CA ASN A 426 -21.54 -25.63 -23.55
C ASN A 426 -20.67 -24.51 -24.15
N GLY A 427 -19.81 -23.90 -23.33
CA GLY A 427 -18.97 -22.78 -23.72
C GLY A 427 -19.70 -21.43 -23.69
N ILE A 428 -20.83 -21.35 -22.97
CA ILE A 428 -21.61 -20.11 -22.82
C ILE A 428 -21.16 -19.34 -21.59
N ILE A 429 -20.91 -18.06 -21.78
CA ILE A 429 -20.47 -17.14 -20.71
C ILE A 429 -21.61 -16.96 -19.70
N GLN A 430 -21.34 -17.29 -18.44
CA GLN A 430 -22.22 -17.05 -17.31
C GLN A 430 -21.87 -15.76 -16.56
N ASN A 431 -20.58 -15.43 -16.53
CA ASN A 431 -20.07 -14.14 -16.11
C ASN A 431 -18.80 -13.83 -16.91
N GLY A 432 -18.79 -12.75 -17.67
CA GLY A 432 -17.64 -12.34 -18.50
C GLY A 432 -16.57 -11.57 -17.74
N TYR A 433 -16.91 -11.13 -16.54
CA TYR A 433 -15.97 -10.44 -15.67
C TYR A 433 -16.34 -10.60 -14.18
N THR A 434 -15.56 -11.39 -13.48
CA THR A 434 -15.57 -11.44 -12.01
C THR A 434 -14.12 -11.40 -11.49
N SER A 435 -13.92 -11.50 -10.20
CA SER A 435 -12.61 -11.34 -9.56
C SER A 435 -12.38 -12.39 -8.49
N LEU A 436 -11.12 -12.77 -8.27
CA LEU A 436 -10.73 -13.56 -7.09
C LEU A 436 -11.12 -12.90 -5.76
N SER A 437 -11.25 -11.56 -5.73
CA SER A 437 -11.66 -10.77 -4.57
C SER A 437 -13.17 -10.59 -4.46
N ALA A 438 -13.97 -10.99 -5.47
CA ALA A 438 -15.40 -10.81 -5.44
C ALA A 438 -16.02 -11.53 -4.24
N LYS A 439 -16.92 -10.85 -3.52
CA LYS A 439 -17.57 -11.39 -2.32
C LYS A 439 -18.36 -12.66 -2.63
N ASP A 440 -18.97 -12.69 -3.81
CA ASP A 440 -19.89 -13.74 -4.24
C ASP A 440 -19.26 -14.81 -5.12
N ILE A 441 -17.93 -14.76 -5.36
CA ILE A 441 -17.26 -15.67 -6.29
C ILE A 441 -17.53 -17.16 -6.00
N SER A 442 -17.58 -17.55 -4.73
CA SER A 442 -17.88 -18.94 -4.35
C SER A 442 -19.33 -19.32 -4.68
N ILE A 443 -20.26 -18.37 -4.58
CA ILE A 443 -21.68 -18.57 -4.92
C ILE A 443 -21.82 -18.67 -6.44
N GLU A 444 -21.13 -17.81 -7.19
CA GLU A 444 -21.15 -17.82 -8.66
C GLU A 444 -20.61 -19.14 -9.23
N ILE A 445 -19.49 -19.65 -8.70
CA ILE A 445 -18.92 -20.95 -9.13
C ILE A 445 -19.87 -22.11 -8.77
N ASN A 446 -20.52 -22.09 -7.59
CA ASN A 446 -21.51 -23.09 -7.23
C ASN A 446 -22.74 -23.05 -8.15
N ASN A 447 -23.16 -21.86 -8.56
CA ASN A 447 -24.29 -21.70 -9.49
C ASN A 447 -23.93 -22.22 -10.89
N LEU A 448 -22.68 -22.03 -11.33
CA LEU A 448 -22.17 -22.59 -12.59
C LEU A 448 -22.35 -24.12 -12.64
N GLN A 449 -22.14 -24.83 -11.52
CA GLN A 449 -22.31 -26.29 -11.42
C GLN A 449 -23.77 -26.74 -11.52
N LYS A 450 -24.74 -25.86 -11.19
CA LYS A 450 -26.18 -26.18 -11.22
C LYS A 450 -26.81 -26.01 -12.60
N ILE A 451 -26.11 -25.44 -13.57
CA ILE A 451 -26.58 -25.26 -14.93
C ILE A 451 -26.60 -26.63 -15.62
N LYS A 452 -27.81 -27.12 -15.94
CA LYS A 452 -28.05 -28.44 -16.58
C LYS A 452 -27.63 -28.49 -18.05
#